data_1ae918cd5805f95137aecc5dc3fcac9f
#
_entry.id   1ae918cd5805f95137aecc5dc3fcac9f
#
_cell.length_a   1.000
_cell.length_b   1.000
_cell.length_c   1.000
_cell.angle_alpha   90.00
_cell.angle_beta   90.00
_cell.angle_gamma   90.00
#
_symmetry.space_group_name_H-M   'P 1'
#
loop_
_entity.id
_entity.type
_entity.pdbx_description
1 polymer ?
#
loop_
_entity_poly.entity_id
_entity_poly.type
_entity_poly.pdbx_seq_one_letter_code
_entity_poly.pdbx_strand_id
1 'polypeptide(L)'
;KSVLEEQGWRYAYFLIAIIVLVTLVPLSLLLIRKIPVAALNISEQISNSKARELRLSPRALQLLLAVAGLGCCIAMSMPQVHIVSFCMDLGYGPAVGAEMLSLMLFGGVASRLFSGMIADWIGGIKTVLLGSTLQCFALFLYLPFDGLISLYIVSLIFGLSQGGIVPSYAVAVREYLPAREAGQRIGLIVMATILGMAVGGWMSGWIYDLTGSYRAAFLNGIAWNFLNIGIIL
;
A
#
# COMPACT_ATOMS: atom_id res chain seq x y z
N LYS A 1 -25.24 4.54 -3.46
CA LYS A 1 -26.07 5.51 -2.71
C LYS A 1 -27.44 4.90 -2.35
N SER A 2 -28.17 4.33 -3.30
CA SER A 2 -29.52 3.81 -3.07
C SER A 2 -29.64 2.76 -1.95
N VAL A 3 -28.74 1.80 -1.88
CA VAL A 3 -28.78 0.72 -0.87
C VAL A 3 -28.53 1.25 0.55
N LEU A 4 -27.64 2.23 0.71
CA LEU A 4 -27.34 2.85 2.00
C LEU A 4 -28.47 3.74 2.51
N GLU A 5 -29.16 4.41 1.59
CA GLU A 5 -30.27 5.33 1.91
C GLU A 5 -31.56 4.56 2.22
N GLU A 6 -31.82 3.43 1.51
CA GLU A 6 -33.05 2.65 1.69
C GLU A 6 -32.99 1.60 2.81
N GLN A 7 -31.84 0.93 2.97
CA GLN A 7 -31.72 -0.25 3.86
C GLN A 7 -30.67 -0.09 4.99
N GLY A 8 -29.96 1.04 5.01
CA GLY A 8 -28.98 1.37 6.03
C GLY A 8 -27.64 0.66 5.86
N TRP A 9 -26.64 1.13 6.63
CA TRP A 9 -25.24 0.67 6.53
C TRP A 9 -25.03 -0.81 6.88
N ARG A 10 -25.86 -1.38 7.78
CA ARG A 10 -25.75 -2.79 8.20
C ARG A 10 -26.03 -3.74 7.04
N TYR A 11 -27.04 -3.45 6.23
CA TYR A 11 -27.40 -4.26 5.07
C TYR A 11 -26.31 -4.19 3.99
N ALA A 12 -25.73 -3.02 3.76
CA ALA A 12 -24.61 -2.86 2.82
C ALA A 12 -23.40 -3.72 3.21
N TYR A 13 -23.01 -3.72 4.50
CA TYR A 13 -21.94 -4.58 5.00
C TYR A 13 -22.27 -6.06 4.90
N PHE A 14 -23.51 -6.47 5.18
CA PHE A 14 -23.94 -7.85 5.06
C PHE A 14 -23.88 -8.34 3.61
N LEU A 15 -24.30 -7.52 2.67
CA LEU A 15 -24.25 -7.82 1.24
C LEU A 15 -22.80 -7.96 0.75
N ILE A 16 -21.91 -7.06 1.15
CA ILE A 16 -20.48 -7.15 0.86
C ILE A 16 -19.88 -8.44 1.46
N ALA A 17 -20.23 -8.79 2.70
CA ALA A 17 -19.76 -10.01 3.33
C ALA A 17 -20.17 -11.27 2.58
N ILE A 18 -21.41 -11.34 2.10
CA ILE A 18 -21.91 -12.46 1.28
C ILE A 18 -21.12 -12.53 -0.04
N ILE A 19 -20.96 -11.41 -0.75
CA ILE A 19 -20.22 -11.38 -2.02
C ILE A 19 -18.79 -11.88 -1.80
N VAL A 20 -18.11 -11.39 -0.75
CA VAL A 20 -16.75 -11.80 -0.40
C VAL A 20 -16.68 -13.30 -0.08
N LEU A 21 -17.60 -13.83 0.72
CA LEU A 21 -17.65 -15.26 1.04
C LEU A 21 -17.88 -16.12 -0.22
N VAL A 22 -18.87 -15.77 -1.04
CA VAL A 22 -19.21 -16.52 -2.26
C VAL A 22 -18.08 -16.49 -3.30
N THR A 23 -17.29 -15.43 -3.35
CA THR A 23 -16.19 -15.31 -4.32
C THR A 23 -14.87 -15.88 -3.76
N LEU A 24 -14.48 -15.52 -2.54
CA LEU A 24 -13.16 -15.90 -2.01
C LEU A 24 -13.09 -17.36 -1.57
N VAL A 25 -14.17 -17.94 -1.02
CA VAL A 25 -14.14 -19.34 -0.56
C VAL A 25 -13.92 -20.32 -1.73
N PRO A 26 -14.69 -20.27 -2.85
CA PRO A 26 -14.41 -21.16 -3.99
C PRO A 26 -13.03 -20.92 -4.61
N LEU A 27 -12.62 -19.65 -4.76
CA LEU A 27 -11.29 -19.33 -5.31
C LEU A 27 -10.17 -19.84 -4.41
N SER A 28 -10.30 -19.74 -3.10
CA SER A 28 -9.29 -20.26 -2.16
C SER A 28 -9.17 -21.79 -2.24
N LEU A 29 -10.31 -22.49 -2.37
CA LEU A 29 -10.33 -23.95 -2.51
C LEU A 29 -9.66 -24.41 -3.81
N LEU A 30 -9.83 -23.68 -4.92
CA LEU A 30 -9.16 -23.95 -6.19
C LEU A 30 -7.64 -23.74 -6.12
N LEU A 31 -7.17 -22.84 -5.24
CA LEU A 31 -5.75 -22.51 -5.07
C LEU A 31 -5.02 -23.42 -4.08
N ILE A 32 -5.73 -24.29 -3.33
CA ILE A 32 -5.11 -25.24 -2.39
C ILE A 32 -4.43 -26.36 -3.20
N ARG A 33 -3.24 -26.08 -3.73
CA ARG A 33 -2.38 -27.09 -4.37
C ARG A 33 -1.09 -27.23 -3.57
N LYS A 34 -0.69 -28.49 -3.33
CA LYS A 34 0.62 -28.79 -2.72
C LYS A 34 1.73 -28.44 -3.74
N ILE A 35 2.64 -27.56 -3.33
CA ILE A 35 3.81 -27.21 -4.16
C ILE A 35 4.77 -28.42 -4.16
N PRO A 36 5.26 -28.88 -5.33
CA PRO A 36 6.23 -29.94 -5.39
C PRO A 36 7.52 -29.57 -4.65
N VAL A 37 8.09 -30.52 -3.88
CA VAL A 37 9.32 -30.31 -3.10
C VAL A 37 10.49 -29.86 -4.00
N ALA A 38 10.57 -30.38 -5.22
CA ALA A 38 11.58 -29.98 -6.21
C ALA A 38 11.49 -28.47 -6.54
N ALA A 39 10.28 -27.93 -6.71
CA ALA A 39 10.08 -26.50 -6.99
C ALA A 39 10.48 -25.61 -5.79
N LEU A 40 10.23 -26.09 -4.56
CA LEU A 40 10.67 -25.39 -3.35
C LEU A 40 12.21 -25.34 -3.25
N ASN A 41 12.89 -26.44 -3.55
CA ASN A 41 14.36 -26.50 -3.49
C ASN A 41 15.00 -25.57 -4.55
N ILE A 42 14.46 -25.52 -5.76
CA ILE A 42 14.92 -24.61 -6.81
C ILE A 42 14.71 -23.15 -6.38
N SER A 43 13.53 -22.83 -5.86
CA SER A 43 13.23 -21.49 -5.35
C SER A 43 14.16 -21.07 -4.20
N GLU A 44 14.50 -22.00 -3.30
CA GLU A 44 15.42 -21.77 -2.19
C GLU A 44 16.86 -21.54 -2.66
N GLN A 45 17.32 -22.25 -3.70
CA GLN A 45 18.62 -22.01 -4.31
C GLN A 45 18.72 -20.63 -4.97
N ILE A 46 17.68 -20.21 -5.69
CA ILE A 46 17.62 -18.89 -6.33
C ILE A 46 17.59 -17.77 -5.28
N SER A 47 16.77 -17.90 -4.23
CA SER A 47 16.70 -16.88 -3.17
C SER A 47 18.01 -16.77 -2.41
N ASN A 48 18.69 -17.88 -2.13
CA ASN A 48 19.97 -17.88 -1.45
C ASN A 48 21.08 -17.24 -2.29
N SER A 49 21.09 -17.42 -3.61
CA SER A 49 22.07 -16.77 -4.50
C SER A 49 21.86 -15.26 -4.53
N LYS A 50 20.62 -14.78 -4.69
CA LYS A 50 20.28 -13.36 -4.67
C LYS A 50 20.58 -12.71 -3.30
N ALA A 51 20.29 -13.40 -2.19
CA ALA A 51 20.56 -12.90 -0.84
C ALA A 51 22.06 -12.70 -0.59
N ARG A 52 22.92 -13.58 -1.15
CA ARG A 52 24.40 -13.44 -1.07
C ARG A 52 24.91 -12.19 -1.77
N GLU A 53 24.29 -11.76 -2.85
CA GLU A 53 24.67 -10.52 -3.56
C GLU A 53 24.49 -9.28 -2.68
N LEU A 54 23.43 -9.26 -1.85
CA LEU A 54 23.13 -8.14 -0.95
C LEU A 54 24.05 -8.07 0.29
N ARG A 55 24.85 -9.10 0.59
CA ARG A 55 25.73 -9.21 1.77
C ARG A 55 25.01 -8.94 3.11
N LEU A 56 23.71 -9.10 3.16
CA LEU A 56 22.86 -8.91 4.34
C LEU A 56 22.43 -10.24 4.94
N SER A 57 22.33 -10.30 6.27
CA SER A 57 21.70 -11.47 6.90
C SER A 57 20.19 -11.49 6.61
N PRO A 58 19.56 -12.66 6.55
CA PRO A 58 18.10 -12.73 6.33
C PRO A 58 17.25 -11.98 7.35
N ARG A 59 17.75 -11.89 8.60
CA ARG A 59 17.09 -11.12 9.67
C ARG A 59 17.21 -9.61 9.44
N ALA A 60 18.41 -9.15 9.05
CA ALA A 60 18.65 -7.75 8.76
C ALA A 60 17.80 -7.28 7.56
N LEU A 61 17.79 -8.07 6.49
CA LEU A 61 16.96 -7.77 5.31
C LEU A 61 15.48 -7.71 5.66
N GLN A 62 14.99 -8.67 6.44
CA GLN A 62 13.60 -8.67 6.89
C GLN A 62 13.25 -7.44 7.72
N LEU A 63 14.14 -7.04 8.65
CA LEU A 63 13.94 -5.84 9.47
C LEU A 63 13.92 -4.57 8.61
N LEU A 64 14.85 -4.44 7.67
CA LEU A 64 14.89 -3.31 6.75
C LEU A 64 13.60 -3.22 5.91
N LEU A 65 13.15 -4.34 5.34
CA LEU A 65 11.90 -4.39 4.56
C LEU A 65 10.67 -4.07 5.44
N ALA A 66 10.65 -4.52 6.71
CA ALA A 66 9.56 -4.21 7.62
C ALA A 66 9.52 -2.72 7.99
N VAL A 67 10.68 -2.11 8.28
CA VAL A 67 10.80 -0.67 8.57
C VAL A 67 10.46 0.17 7.34
N ALA A 68 10.96 -0.22 6.17
CA ALA A 68 10.62 0.43 4.91
C ALA A 68 9.12 0.36 4.62
N GLY A 69 8.51 -0.83 4.78
CA GLY A 69 7.07 -1.03 4.60
C GLY A 69 6.23 -0.21 5.59
N LEU A 70 6.66 -0.12 6.85
CA LEU A 70 6.04 0.73 7.86
C LEU A 70 6.09 2.21 7.42
N GLY A 71 7.26 2.73 7.06
CA GLY A 71 7.43 4.12 6.61
C GLY A 71 6.62 4.44 5.36
N CYS A 72 6.63 3.53 4.38
CA CYS A 72 5.81 3.64 3.18
C CYS A 72 4.30 3.76 3.51
N CYS A 73 3.80 2.93 4.43
CA CYS A 73 2.38 2.91 4.76
C CYS A 73 1.95 4.04 5.70
N ILE A 74 2.86 4.59 6.51
CA ILE A 74 2.63 5.87 7.20
C ILE A 74 2.39 6.98 6.18
N ALA A 75 3.20 7.07 5.15
CA ALA A 75 3.04 8.05 4.08
C ALA A 75 1.74 7.85 3.27
N MET A 76 1.39 6.59 3.01
CA MET A 76 0.20 6.18 2.25
C MET A 76 -1.10 6.53 2.99
N SER A 77 -1.11 6.40 4.31
CA SER A 77 -2.31 6.56 5.12
C SER A 77 -2.85 7.98 5.13
N MET A 78 -1.97 9.00 5.00
CA MET A 78 -2.39 10.40 5.07
C MET A 78 -3.49 10.71 4.02
N PRO A 79 -3.29 10.55 2.71
CA PRO A 79 -4.36 10.81 1.75
C PRO A 79 -5.55 9.85 1.91
N GLN A 80 -5.30 8.56 2.15
CA GLN A 80 -6.38 7.57 2.22
C GLN A 80 -7.34 7.77 3.38
N VAL A 81 -6.84 8.18 4.54
CA VAL A 81 -7.66 8.36 5.74
C VAL A 81 -8.27 9.76 5.78
N HIS A 82 -7.51 10.78 5.35
CA HIS A 82 -7.88 12.17 5.58
C HIS A 82 -8.38 12.92 4.34
N ILE A 83 -8.45 12.30 3.14
CA ILE A 83 -8.88 12.99 1.92
C ILE A 83 -10.29 13.60 2.06
N VAL A 84 -11.21 12.90 2.74
CA VAL A 84 -12.58 13.40 2.94
C VAL A 84 -12.57 14.66 3.82
N SER A 85 -11.86 14.60 4.94
CA SER A 85 -11.73 15.74 5.85
C SER A 85 -10.97 16.90 5.21
N PHE A 86 -9.94 16.61 4.43
CA PHE A 86 -9.19 17.60 3.67
C PHE A 86 -10.08 18.32 2.63
N CYS A 87 -10.95 17.59 1.92
CA CYS A 87 -11.92 18.18 1.00
C CYS A 87 -12.96 19.05 1.73
N MET A 88 -13.35 18.64 2.94
CA MET A 88 -14.25 19.46 3.78
C MET A 88 -13.60 20.78 4.20
N ASP A 89 -12.34 20.77 4.61
CA ASP A 89 -11.57 21.97 4.95
C ASP A 89 -11.43 22.95 3.77
N LEU A 90 -11.31 22.40 2.55
CA LEU A 90 -11.26 23.19 1.32
C LEU A 90 -12.65 23.68 0.85
N GLY A 91 -13.73 23.30 1.55
CA GLY A 91 -15.09 23.72 1.23
C GLY A 91 -15.79 22.89 0.14
N TYR A 92 -15.22 21.77 -0.32
CA TYR A 92 -15.81 20.93 -1.38
C TYR A 92 -16.88 19.96 -0.85
N GLY A 93 -16.91 19.70 0.45
CA GLY A 93 -17.85 18.79 1.08
C GLY A 93 -17.45 17.30 1.07
N PRO A 94 -18.11 16.48 1.90
CA PRO A 94 -17.71 15.09 2.12
C PRO A 94 -17.97 14.17 0.93
N ALA A 95 -18.97 14.47 0.10
CA ALA A 95 -19.29 13.66 -1.08
C ALA A 95 -18.16 13.67 -2.11
N VAL A 96 -17.58 14.85 -2.36
CA VAL A 96 -16.44 15.04 -3.26
C VAL A 96 -15.21 14.30 -2.73
N GLY A 97 -14.95 14.38 -1.42
CA GLY A 97 -13.85 13.62 -0.81
C GLY A 97 -14.03 12.11 -0.93
N ALA A 98 -15.26 11.60 -0.81
CA ALA A 98 -15.56 10.18 -1.00
C ALA A 98 -15.37 9.74 -2.47
N GLU A 99 -15.70 10.59 -3.44
CA GLU A 99 -15.43 10.34 -4.86
C GLU A 99 -13.94 10.28 -5.14
N MET A 100 -13.14 11.20 -4.60
CA MET A 100 -11.68 11.18 -4.72
C MET A 100 -11.08 9.95 -4.09
N LEU A 101 -11.56 9.52 -2.91
CA LEU A 101 -11.13 8.27 -2.28
C LEU A 101 -11.46 7.06 -3.17
N SER A 102 -12.65 7.02 -3.75
CA SER A 102 -13.07 5.95 -4.66
C SER A 102 -12.18 5.88 -5.90
N LEU A 103 -11.84 7.04 -6.48
CA LEU A 103 -10.93 7.14 -7.63
C LEU A 103 -9.52 6.68 -7.27
N MET A 104 -9.03 7.05 -6.09
CA MET A 104 -7.74 6.62 -5.54
C MET A 104 -7.70 5.10 -5.36
N LEU A 105 -8.75 4.49 -4.81
CA LEU A 105 -8.84 3.05 -4.62
C LEU A 105 -8.94 2.31 -5.97
N PHE A 106 -9.69 2.85 -6.92
CA PHE A 106 -9.77 2.31 -8.28
C PHE A 106 -8.41 2.34 -8.97
N GLY A 107 -7.71 3.47 -8.92
CA GLY A 107 -6.32 3.58 -9.40
C GLY A 107 -5.40 2.57 -8.72
N GLY A 108 -5.60 2.32 -7.42
CA GLY A 108 -4.87 1.32 -6.65
C GLY A 108 -5.07 -0.12 -7.15
N VAL A 109 -6.29 -0.47 -7.59
CA VAL A 109 -6.55 -1.80 -8.20
C VAL A 109 -5.80 -1.93 -9.53
N ALA A 110 -5.90 -0.93 -10.40
CA ALA A 110 -5.16 -0.91 -11.67
C ALA A 110 -3.64 -1.02 -11.43
N SER A 111 -3.12 -0.23 -10.50
CA SER A 111 -1.70 -0.26 -10.11
C SER A 111 -1.22 -1.64 -9.67
N ARG A 112 -2.02 -2.40 -8.92
CA ARG A 112 -1.65 -3.76 -8.49
C ARG A 112 -1.43 -4.71 -9.66
N LEU A 113 -2.23 -4.61 -10.70
CA LEU A 113 -2.08 -5.44 -11.90
C LEU A 113 -0.80 -5.08 -12.66
N PHE A 114 -0.59 -3.78 -12.91
CA PHE A 114 0.60 -3.32 -13.64
C PHE A 114 1.90 -3.54 -12.85
N SER A 115 1.90 -3.29 -11.55
CA SER A 115 3.08 -3.51 -10.72
C SER A 115 3.46 -4.97 -10.58
N GLY A 116 2.50 -5.91 -10.63
CA GLY A 116 2.79 -7.33 -10.72
C GLY A 116 3.60 -7.65 -11.98
N MET A 117 3.17 -7.17 -13.15
CA MET A 117 3.91 -7.34 -14.41
C MET A 117 5.30 -6.70 -14.35
N ILE A 118 5.40 -5.50 -13.79
CA ILE A 118 6.68 -4.79 -13.62
C ILE A 118 7.59 -5.58 -12.69
N ALA A 119 7.08 -6.13 -11.59
CA ALA A 119 7.85 -6.93 -10.65
C ALA A 119 8.42 -8.20 -11.29
N ASP A 120 7.69 -8.80 -12.22
CA ASP A 120 8.18 -9.96 -12.99
C ASP A 120 9.40 -9.59 -13.89
N TRP A 121 9.50 -8.34 -14.33
CA TRP A 121 10.59 -7.89 -15.21
C TRP A 121 11.80 -7.35 -14.46
N ILE A 122 11.56 -6.46 -13.46
CA ILE A 122 12.65 -5.75 -12.77
C ILE A 122 12.90 -6.24 -11.35
N GLY A 123 12.05 -7.14 -10.83
CA GLY A 123 12.11 -7.68 -9.48
C GLY A 123 11.38 -6.84 -8.44
N GLY A 124 11.11 -7.46 -7.27
CA GLY A 124 10.29 -6.87 -6.21
C GLY A 124 10.88 -5.59 -5.62
N ILE A 125 12.17 -5.56 -5.28
CA ILE A 125 12.82 -4.40 -4.64
C ILE A 125 12.77 -3.17 -5.55
N LYS A 126 13.11 -3.33 -6.83
CA LYS A 126 13.08 -2.21 -7.79
C LYS A 126 11.67 -1.72 -8.03
N THR A 127 10.68 -2.60 -7.99
CA THR A 127 9.26 -2.23 -8.13
C THR A 127 8.77 -1.46 -6.90
N VAL A 128 9.19 -1.85 -5.69
CA VAL A 128 8.93 -1.06 -4.46
C VAL A 128 9.55 0.33 -4.59
N LEU A 129 10.81 0.43 -5.02
CA LEU A 129 11.49 1.71 -5.19
C LEU A 129 10.77 2.62 -6.20
N LEU A 130 10.39 2.07 -7.34
CA LEU A 130 9.62 2.79 -8.37
C LEU A 130 8.29 3.32 -7.81
N GLY A 131 7.51 2.44 -7.19
CA GLY A 131 6.23 2.81 -6.60
C GLY A 131 6.38 3.86 -5.50
N SER A 132 7.37 3.70 -4.60
CA SER A 132 7.64 4.65 -3.52
C SER A 132 8.07 6.03 -4.04
N THR A 133 8.86 6.05 -5.11
CA THR A 133 9.26 7.32 -5.77
C THR A 133 8.07 8.02 -6.40
N LEU A 134 7.23 7.28 -7.11
CA LEU A 134 6.00 7.82 -7.70
C LEU A 134 5.01 8.29 -6.61
N GLN A 135 4.89 7.54 -5.50
CA GLN A 135 4.09 7.93 -4.35
C GLN A 135 4.60 9.23 -3.71
N CYS A 136 5.92 9.36 -3.56
CA CYS A 136 6.53 10.60 -3.05
C CYS A 136 6.18 11.78 -3.93
N PHE A 137 6.32 11.64 -5.24
CA PHE A 137 5.93 12.65 -6.20
C PHE A 137 4.44 13.02 -6.10
N ALA A 138 3.56 12.03 -6.01
CA ALA A 138 2.12 12.26 -5.85
C ALA A 138 1.78 13.00 -4.54
N LEU A 139 2.48 12.69 -3.43
CA LEU A 139 2.32 13.42 -2.17
C LEU A 139 2.75 14.89 -2.30
N PHE A 140 3.83 15.17 -3.02
CA PHE A 140 4.24 16.55 -3.29
C PHE A 140 3.20 17.33 -4.09
N LEU A 141 2.46 16.68 -4.99
CA LEU A 141 1.41 17.35 -5.77
C LEU A 141 0.22 17.82 -4.91
N TYR A 142 -0.02 17.21 -3.76
CA TYR A 142 -1.07 17.69 -2.83
C TYR A 142 -0.72 19.03 -2.15
N LEU A 143 0.54 19.48 -2.17
CA LEU A 143 0.95 20.72 -1.50
C LEU A 143 0.55 21.99 -2.26
N PRO A 144 0.82 22.10 -3.59
CA PRO A 144 0.48 23.30 -4.38
C PRO A 144 -0.92 23.24 -5.01
N PHE A 145 -1.52 22.05 -5.15
CA PHE A 145 -2.75 21.87 -5.91
C PHE A 145 -3.94 21.56 -4.98
N ASP A 146 -4.74 22.60 -4.71
CA ASP A 146 -5.95 22.54 -3.87
C ASP A 146 -7.26 22.75 -4.68
N GLY A 147 -7.16 23.00 -5.99
CA GLY A 147 -8.32 23.11 -6.89
C GLY A 147 -9.02 21.77 -7.10
N LEU A 148 -10.34 21.79 -7.28
CA LEU A 148 -11.20 20.61 -7.41
C LEU A 148 -10.69 19.63 -8.48
N ILE A 149 -10.47 20.08 -9.70
CA ILE A 149 -10.03 19.22 -10.81
C ILE A 149 -8.62 18.66 -10.55
N SER A 150 -7.71 19.49 -10.05
CA SER A 150 -6.35 19.06 -9.73
C SER A 150 -6.33 17.99 -8.64
N LEU A 151 -7.18 18.10 -7.61
CA LEU A 151 -7.29 17.09 -6.55
C LEU A 151 -7.81 15.74 -7.07
N TYR A 152 -8.75 15.72 -8.02
CA TYR A 152 -9.17 14.47 -8.67
C TYR A 152 -8.00 13.82 -9.42
N ILE A 153 -7.24 14.61 -10.19
CA ILE A 153 -6.08 14.12 -10.94
C ILE A 153 -4.99 13.60 -9.99
N VAL A 154 -4.66 14.38 -8.96
CA VAL A 154 -3.65 13.98 -7.96
C VAL A 154 -4.07 12.73 -7.20
N SER A 155 -5.35 12.60 -6.83
CA SER A 155 -5.89 11.40 -6.18
C SER A 155 -5.77 10.16 -7.06
N LEU A 156 -6.04 10.27 -8.37
CA LEU A 156 -5.83 9.17 -9.32
C LEU A 156 -4.35 8.82 -9.45
N ILE A 157 -3.47 9.82 -9.61
CA ILE A 157 -2.01 9.61 -9.69
C ILE A 157 -1.50 8.93 -8.42
N PHE A 158 -1.94 9.38 -7.26
CA PHE A 158 -1.59 8.77 -6.00
C PHE A 158 -2.05 7.30 -5.93
N GLY A 159 -3.29 7.01 -6.31
CA GLY A 159 -3.83 5.65 -6.39
C GLY A 159 -3.00 4.74 -7.29
N LEU A 160 -2.68 5.22 -8.51
CA LEU A 160 -1.84 4.51 -9.47
C LEU A 160 -0.39 4.30 -8.97
N SER A 161 0.12 5.20 -8.15
CA SER A 161 1.48 5.11 -7.62
C SER A 161 1.60 4.10 -6.48
N GLN A 162 0.66 4.12 -5.53
CA GLN A 162 0.78 3.40 -4.27
C GLN A 162 0.25 1.96 -4.30
N GLY A 163 -0.69 1.62 -5.19
CA GLY A 163 -1.44 0.36 -5.10
C GLY A 163 -0.58 -0.89 -5.21
N GLY A 164 0.51 -0.84 -5.96
CA GLY A 164 1.41 -1.95 -6.20
C GLY A 164 2.55 -2.12 -5.19
N ILE A 165 2.77 -1.17 -4.28
CA ILE A 165 3.94 -1.19 -3.40
C ILE A 165 3.87 -2.36 -2.40
N VAL A 166 2.77 -2.51 -1.68
CA VAL A 166 2.62 -3.56 -0.66
C VAL A 166 2.73 -4.98 -1.24
N PRO A 167 2.08 -5.33 -2.36
CA PRO A 167 2.32 -6.61 -3.03
C PRO A 167 3.78 -6.82 -3.44
N SER A 168 4.48 -5.78 -3.88
CA SER A 168 5.88 -5.88 -4.30
C SER A 168 6.84 -6.20 -3.15
N TYR A 169 6.52 -5.81 -1.90
CA TYR A 169 7.24 -6.31 -0.72
C TYR A 169 7.13 -7.83 -0.58
N ALA A 170 5.97 -8.42 -0.84
CA ALA A 170 5.81 -9.86 -0.79
C ALA A 170 6.62 -10.57 -1.90
N VAL A 171 6.74 -9.96 -3.08
CA VAL A 171 7.63 -10.44 -4.15
C VAL A 171 9.09 -10.37 -3.71
N ALA A 172 9.53 -9.24 -3.15
CA ALA A 172 10.89 -9.07 -2.63
C ALA A 172 11.24 -10.13 -1.56
N VAL A 173 10.31 -10.41 -0.64
CA VAL A 173 10.51 -11.48 0.36
C VAL A 173 10.75 -12.84 -0.32
N ARG A 174 9.96 -13.17 -1.33
CA ARG A 174 10.09 -14.45 -2.05
C ARG A 174 11.37 -14.54 -2.88
N GLU A 175 11.89 -13.41 -3.33
CA GLU A 175 13.12 -13.33 -4.13
C GLU A 175 14.39 -13.47 -3.30
N TYR A 176 14.41 -12.95 -2.09
CA TYR A 176 15.62 -12.80 -1.29
C TYR A 176 15.64 -13.57 0.03
N LEU A 177 14.51 -14.12 0.47
CA LEU A 177 14.41 -14.83 1.74
C LEU A 177 13.97 -16.30 1.53
N PRO A 178 14.31 -17.22 2.46
CA PRO A 178 14.03 -18.65 2.31
C PRO A 178 12.56 -18.95 1.98
N ALA A 179 12.32 -19.69 0.90
CA ALA A 179 10.98 -19.99 0.42
C ALA A 179 10.11 -20.74 1.44
N ARG A 180 10.72 -21.58 2.29
CA ARG A 180 10.04 -22.35 3.35
C ARG A 180 9.43 -21.46 4.43
N GLU A 181 10.03 -20.29 4.68
CA GLU A 181 9.61 -19.32 5.69
C GLU A 181 8.81 -18.15 5.08
N ALA A 182 8.55 -18.18 3.76
CA ALA A 182 7.98 -17.05 3.04
C ALA A 182 6.64 -16.58 3.64
N GLY A 183 5.76 -17.50 4.04
CA GLY A 183 4.48 -17.15 4.64
C GLY A 183 4.62 -16.34 5.94
N GLN A 184 5.48 -16.80 6.86
CA GLN A 184 5.73 -16.11 8.12
C GLN A 184 6.40 -14.74 7.87
N ARG A 185 7.37 -14.69 6.98
CA ARG A 185 8.12 -13.47 6.67
C ARG A 185 7.28 -12.41 5.99
N ILE A 186 6.45 -12.82 5.01
CA ILE A 186 5.46 -11.94 4.37
C ILE A 186 4.46 -11.45 5.42
N GLY A 187 3.95 -12.33 6.28
CA GLY A 187 3.02 -11.96 7.35
C GLY A 187 3.56 -10.88 8.27
N LEU A 188 4.84 -10.96 8.68
CA LEU A 188 5.50 -9.94 9.51
C LEU A 188 5.60 -8.58 8.78
N ILE A 189 5.94 -8.58 7.49
CA ILE A 189 6.02 -7.34 6.72
C ILE A 189 4.62 -6.73 6.51
N VAL A 190 3.63 -7.56 6.16
CA VAL A 190 2.25 -7.08 6.03
C VAL A 190 1.72 -6.53 7.37
N MET A 191 2.04 -7.16 8.49
CA MET A 191 1.72 -6.62 9.81
C MET A 191 2.38 -5.24 10.03
N ALA A 192 3.66 -5.08 9.68
CA ALA A 192 4.35 -3.79 9.77
C ALA A 192 3.69 -2.72 8.88
N THR A 193 3.25 -3.08 7.67
CA THR A 193 2.53 -2.15 6.79
C THR A 193 1.18 -1.72 7.36
N ILE A 194 0.42 -2.65 7.95
CA ILE A 194 -0.86 -2.34 8.62
C ILE A 194 -0.64 -1.43 9.83
N LEU A 195 0.37 -1.71 10.65
CA LEU A 195 0.76 -0.84 11.76
C LEU A 195 1.17 0.55 11.25
N GLY A 196 1.91 0.61 10.14
CA GLY A 196 2.26 1.86 9.48
C GLY A 196 1.03 2.68 9.08
N MET A 197 0.01 2.04 8.50
CA MET A 197 -1.25 2.73 8.16
C MET A 197 -1.98 3.25 9.40
N ALA A 198 -2.06 2.45 10.47
CA ALA A 198 -2.72 2.85 11.71
C ALA A 198 -2.01 4.05 12.37
N VAL A 199 -0.68 3.96 12.51
CA VAL A 199 0.15 5.03 13.09
C VAL A 199 0.10 6.29 12.22
N GLY A 200 0.21 6.15 10.90
CA GLY A 200 0.20 7.29 9.98
C GLY A 200 -1.14 8.01 9.94
N GLY A 201 -2.26 7.27 9.95
CA GLY A 201 -3.59 7.87 10.03
C GLY A 201 -3.79 8.65 11.34
N TRP A 202 -3.44 8.03 12.49
CA TRP A 202 -3.49 8.70 13.78
C TRP A 202 -2.57 9.93 13.83
N MET A 203 -1.32 9.79 13.41
CA MET A 203 -0.33 10.85 13.45
C MET A 203 -0.71 12.03 12.56
N SER A 204 -1.29 11.77 11.38
CA SER A 204 -1.75 12.83 10.48
C SER A 204 -2.90 13.65 11.09
N GLY A 205 -3.83 12.99 11.78
CA GLY A 205 -4.88 13.67 12.55
C GLY A 205 -4.32 14.50 13.70
N TRP A 206 -3.39 13.93 14.48
CA TRP A 206 -2.72 14.61 15.57
C TRP A 206 -1.94 15.86 15.11
N ILE A 207 -1.22 15.75 13.98
CA ILE A 207 -0.52 16.90 13.38
C ILE A 207 -1.54 17.97 12.96
N TYR A 208 -2.66 17.57 12.38
CA TYR A 208 -3.73 18.52 12.04
C TYR A 208 -4.29 19.22 13.27
N ASP A 209 -4.58 18.50 14.36
CA ASP A 209 -5.08 19.06 15.61
C ASP A 209 -4.13 20.11 16.23
N LEU A 210 -2.80 19.90 16.06
CA LEU A 210 -1.78 20.83 16.54
C LEU A 210 -1.54 22.04 15.63
N THR A 211 -1.64 21.84 14.31
CA THR A 211 -1.21 22.84 13.32
C THR A 211 -2.37 23.54 12.61
N GLY A 212 -3.57 22.95 12.65
CA GLY A 212 -4.72 23.39 11.87
C GLY A 212 -4.53 23.25 10.36
N SER A 213 -3.58 22.40 9.92
CA SER A 213 -3.21 22.31 8.50
C SER A 213 -2.85 20.90 8.05
N TYR A 214 -3.54 20.42 7.02
CA TYR A 214 -3.19 19.16 6.35
C TYR A 214 -1.86 19.23 5.58
N ARG A 215 -1.38 20.44 5.21
CA ARG A 215 -0.05 20.58 4.57
C ARG A 215 1.07 20.03 5.45
N ALA A 216 1.01 20.26 6.76
CA ALA A 216 1.97 19.70 7.71
C ALA A 216 1.90 18.17 7.76
N ALA A 217 0.70 17.59 7.70
CA ALA A 217 0.51 16.15 7.65
C ALA A 217 1.04 15.54 6.35
N PHE A 218 0.86 16.19 5.20
CA PHE A 218 1.47 15.76 3.92
C PHE A 218 3.00 15.78 3.97
N LEU A 219 3.60 16.85 4.52
CA LEU A 219 5.06 16.93 4.68
C LEU A 219 5.61 15.82 5.59
N ASN A 220 4.90 15.49 6.66
CA ASN A 220 5.24 14.35 7.50
C ASN A 220 5.18 13.04 6.70
N GLY A 221 4.15 12.81 5.90
CA GLY A 221 4.05 11.63 5.01
C GLY A 221 5.22 11.56 4.02
N ILE A 222 5.59 12.69 3.42
CA ILE A 222 6.74 12.79 2.52
C ILE A 222 8.05 12.41 3.24
N ALA A 223 8.26 12.89 4.48
CA ALA A 223 9.45 12.55 5.26
C ALA A 223 9.55 11.04 5.53
N TRP A 224 8.45 10.39 5.92
CA TRP A 224 8.39 8.94 6.09
C TRP A 224 8.63 8.17 4.78
N ASN A 225 8.15 8.71 3.66
CA ASN A 225 8.40 8.09 2.35
C ASN A 225 9.87 8.23 1.91
N PHE A 226 10.54 9.33 2.23
CA PHE A 226 11.98 9.45 2.03
C PHE A 226 12.78 8.43 2.85
N LEU A 227 12.36 8.16 4.10
CA LEU A 227 12.96 7.10 4.90
C LEU A 227 12.80 5.73 4.21
N ASN A 228 11.59 5.42 3.71
CA ASN A 228 11.36 4.20 2.94
C ASN A 228 12.27 4.11 1.71
N ILE A 229 12.31 5.16 0.88
CA ILE A 229 13.16 5.21 -0.32
C ILE A 229 14.64 5.01 0.06
N GLY A 230 15.12 5.69 1.11
CA GLY A 230 16.49 5.58 1.56
C GLY A 230 16.89 4.21 2.10
N ILE A 231 15.95 3.42 2.62
CA ILE A 231 16.20 2.03 3.05
C ILE A 231 16.24 1.08 1.84
N ILE A 232 15.41 1.34 0.82
CA ILE A 232 15.29 0.45 -0.35
C ILE A 232 16.43 0.69 -1.38
N LEU A 233 17.02 1.87 -1.43
CA LEU A 233 18.21 2.21 -2.24
C LEU A 233 19.45 1.47 -1.75
#